data_8fd142a85954906e2bfeb8f4fcbef0bb
#
_entry.id   8fd142a85954906e2bfeb8f4fcbef0bb
#
_cell.length_a   1.000
_cell.length_b   1.000
_cell.length_c   1.000
_cell.angle_alpha   90.00
_cell.angle_beta   90.00
_cell.angle_gamma   90.00
#
_symmetry.space_group_name_H-M   'P 1'
#
loop_
_entity.id
_entity.type
_entity.pdbx_description
1 polymer ?
#
loop_
_entity_poly.entity_id
_entity_poly.type
_entity_poly.pdbx_seq_one_letter_code
_entity_poly.pdbx_strand_id
1 'polypeptide(L)'
;MTLTFELKSKIKRICLLLVFLVVLIFQNDFKNLHALDMENDKDGFVVEELRLRVPADAKLEWLNAEKQIWDPWLSSQDGFLGRQLFWNKEKEEALILVNWKSKKLWKSIPMSEVNEVQQKFEDNVKTALNVSQNPFELIYEGELDKQK
;
A
#
# COMPACT_ATOMS: atom_id res chain seq x y z
N MET A 1 -22.24 24.18 -61.80
CA MET A 1 -21.43 22.96 -61.42
C MET A 1 -20.28 23.27 -60.44
N THR A 2 -20.02 24.52 -60.15
CA THR A 2 -18.92 25.01 -59.28
C THR A 2 -19.27 25.03 -57.77
N LEU A 3 -20.56 25.21 -57.42
CA LEU A 3 -20.98 25.36 -56.02
C LEU A 3 -20.81 24.09 -55.18
N THR A 4 -20.90 22.92 -55.77
CA THR A 4 -20.77 21.61 -55.08
C THR A 4 -19.32 21.26 -54.78
N PHE A 5 -18.36 21.78 -55.53
CA PHE A 5 -16.94 21.50 -55.29
C PHE A 5 -16.39 22.32 -54.12
N GLU A 6 -16.74 23.61 -54.03
CA GLU A 6 -16.37 24.47 -52.92
C GLU A 6 -16.95 23.98 -51.58
N LEU A 7 -18.20 23.52 -51.58
CA LEU A 7 -18.85 22.99 -50.38
C LEU A 7 -18.17 21.72 -49.86
N LYS A 8 -17.79 20.80 -50.77
CA LYS A 8 -17.03 19.60 -50.43
C LYS A 8 -15.64 19.93 -49.86
N SER A 9 -14.96 20.96 -50.38
CA SER A 9 -13.66 21.43 -49.89
C SER A 9 -13.78 22.03 -48.49
N LYS A 10 -14.81 22.84 -48.21
CA LYS A 10 -15.08 23.42 -46.89
C LYS A 10 -15.41 22.34 -45.86
N ILE A 11 -16.23 21.35 -46.20
CA ILE A 11 -16.56 20.22 -45.33
C ILE A 11 -15.32 19.43 -45.00
N LYS A 12 -14.44 19.10 -45.95
CA LYS A 12 -13.17 18.40 -45.67
C LYS A 12 -12.28 19.17 -44.69
N ARG A 13 -12.16 20.51 -44.84
CA ARG A 13 -11.36 21.35 -43.93
C ARG A 13 -11.96 21.36 -42.52
N ILE A 14 -13.29 21.44 -42.38
CA ILE A 14 -13.97 21.41 -41.10
C ILE A 14 -13.79 20.05 -40.43
N CYS A 15 -13.94 18.93 -41.15
CA CYS A 15 -13.68 17.60 -40.61
C CYS A 15 -12.24 17.43 -40.19
N LEU A 16 -11.27 17.94 -40.95
CA LEU A 16 -9.85 17.88 -40.60
C LEU A 16 -9.55 18.67 -39.30
N LEU A 17 -10.15 19.85 -39.14
CA LEU A 17 -10.01 20.67 -37.93
C LEU A 17 -10.64 20.01 -36.72
N LEU A 18 -11.81 19.36 -36.86
CA LEU A 18 -12.46 18.62 -35.81
C LEU A 18 -11.64 17.42 -35.35
N VAL A 19 -11.06 16.66 -36.27
CA VAL A 19 -10.16 15.53 -35.94
C VAL A 19 -8.92 16.04 -35.20
N PHE A 20 -8.35 17.18 -35.67
CA PHE A 20 -7.18 17.77 -34.99
C PHE A 20 -7.51 18.26 -33.57
N LEU A 21 -8.69 18.83 -33.36
CA LEU A 21 -9.17 19.25 -32.05
C LEU A 21 -9.37 18.07 -31.09
N VAL A 22 -9.96 16.99 -31.60
CA VAL A 22 -10.15 15.75 -30.83
C VAL A 22 -8.81 15.14 -30.40
N VAL A 23 -7.83 15.10 -31.30
CA VAL A 23 -6.47 14.61 -31.02
C VAL A 23 -5.79 15.46 -29.93
N LEU A 24 -5.95 16.79 -29.97
CA LEU A 24 -5.39 17.69 -28.97
C LEU A 24 -6.02 17.47 -27.56
N ILE A 25 -7.33 17.21 -27.51
CA ILE A 25 -8.02 16.91 -26.26
C ILE A 25 -7.47 15.61 -25.67
N PHE A 26 -7.38 14.54 -26.47
CA PHE A 26 -6.83 13.25 -25.99
C PHE A 26 -5.36 13.36 -25.57
N GLN A 27 -4.55 14.21 -26.21
CA GLN A 27 -3.16 14.43 -25.80
C GLN A 27 -3.05 15.15 -24.46
N ASN A 28 -3.97 16.06 -24.14
CA ASN A 28 -3.99 16.73 -22.84
C ASN A 28 -4.45 15.78 -21.71
N ASP A 29 -5.45 14.94 -21.97
CA ASP A 29 -5.89 13.94 -21.01
C ASP A 29 -4.80 12.91 -20.72
N PHE A 30 -4.05 12.49 -21.74
CA PHE A 30 -2.93 11.56 -21.59
C PHE A 30 -1.76 12.19 -20.81
N LYS A 31 -1.46 13.47 -20.99
CA LYS A 31 -0.44 14.19 -20.21
C LYS A 31 -0.86 14.36 -18.76
N ASN A 32 -2.14 14.64 -18.50
CA ASN A 32 -2.67 14.76 -17.14
C ASN A 32 -2.67 13.42 -16.42
N LEU A 33 -3.00 12.32 -17.11
CA LEU A 33 -2.94 10.97 -16.56
C LEU A 33 -1.50 10.57 -16.20
N HIS A 34 -0.53 10.85 -17.09
CA HIS A 34 0.88 10.61 -16.78
C HIS A 34 1.43 11.52 -15.67
N ALA A 35 0.96 12.76 -15.57
CA ALA A 35 1.35 13.65 -14.48
C ALA A 35 0.82 13.17 -13.12
N LEU A 36 -0.40 12.64 -13.09
CA LEU A 36 -0.99 12.02 -11.89
C LEU A 36 -0.25 10.73 -11.50
N ASP A 37 0.18 9.91 -12.46
CA ASP A 37 1.00 8.73 -12.19
C ASP A 37 2.41 9.11 -11.69
N MET A 38 3.02 10.18 -12.23
CA MET A 38 4.33 10.65 -11.79
C MET A 38 4.30 11.36 -10.43
N GLU A 39 3.18 11.97 -10.05
CA GLU A 39 3.00 12.56 -8.72
C GLU A 39 2.75 11.48 -7.66
N ASN A 40 2.09 10.38 -8.03
CA ASN A 40 1.93 9.18 -7.21
C ASN A 40 3.26 8.41 -7.01
N ASP A 41 4.20 8.50 -7.96
CA ASP A 41 5.51 7.83 -7.87
C ASP A 41 6.51 8.61 -6.98
N LYS A 42 6.23 9.87 -6.63
CA LYS A 42 7.01 10.63 -5.62
C LYS A 42 6.73 10.17 -4.19
N ASP A 43 5.56 9.53 -3.98
CA ASP A 43 5.13 8.93 -2.72
C ASP A 43 5.30 7.40 -2.77
N GLY A 44 6.43 6.95 -3.34
CA GLY A 44 6.69 5.57 -3.79
C GLY A 44 6.48 4.49 -2.73
N PHE A 45 6.50 3.27 -3.22
CA PHE A 45 6.51 2.03 -2.42
C PHE A 45 7.44 2.14 -1.21
N VAL A 46 6.91 1.85 -0.04
CA VAL A 46 7.63 1.86 1.23
C VAL A 46 7.42 0.55 1.96
N VAL A 47 8.42 0.12 2.69
CA VAL A 47 8.34 -1.07 3.56
C VAL A 47 8.40 -0.62 5.01
N GLU A 48 7.38 -0.91 5.78
CA GLU A 48 7.42 -0.82 7.23
C GLU A 48 8.20 -2.01 7.78
N GLU A 49 9.20 -1.75 8.63
CA GLU A 49 9.99 -2.76 9.31
C GLU A 49 9.67 -2.76 10.79
N LEU A 50 9.25 -3.91 11.31
CA LEU A 50 9.03 -4.13 12.73
C LEU A 50 9.91 -5.28 13.21
N ARG A 51 10.53 -5.12 14.36
CA ARG A 51 11.27 -6.18 15.05
C ARG A 51 10.72 -6.37 16.45
N LEU A 52 10.42 -7.62 16.78
CA LEU A 52 9.89 -7.98 18.07
C LEU A 52 10.77 -9.05 18.70
N ARG A 53 10.86 -9.02 20.02
CA ARG A 53 11.36 -10.18 20.79
C ARG A 53 10.26 -11.23 20.81
N VAL A 54 10.57 -12.42 20.31
CA VAL A 54 9.64 -13.55 20.27
C VAL A 54 10.35 -14.80 20.78
N PRO A 55 10.14 -15.16 22.06
CA PRO A 55 10.72 -16.36 22.64
C PRO A 55 10.40 -17.62 21.84
N ALA A 56 11.31 -18.57 21.81
CA ALA A 56 11.17 -19.79 21.02
C ALA A 56 9.95 -20.64 21.42
N ASP A 57 9.64 -20.67 22.70
CA ASP A 57 8.51 -21.38 23.28
C ASP A 57 7.15 -20.71 23.04
N ALA A 58 7.12 -19.40 22.69
CA ALA A 58 5.92 -18.63 22.37
C ALA A 58 5.77 -18.31 20.86
N LYS A 59 6.70 -18.81 20.03
CA LYS A 59 6.73 -18.51 18.59
C LYS A 59 5.46 -18.92 17.85
N LEU A 60 4.90 -20.07 18.20
CA LEU A 60 3.72 -20.60 17.51
C LEU A 60 2.50 -19.73 17.80
N GLU A 61 2.32 -19.33 19.04
CA GLU A 61 1.23 -18.47 19.51
C GLU A 61 1.34 -17.08 18.88
N TRP A 62 2.56 -16.51 18.83
CA TRP A 62 2.84 -15.28 18.09
C TRP A 62 2.38 -15.39 16.63
N LEU A 63 2.85 -16.42 15.90
CA LEU A 63 2.55 -16.61 14.49
C LEU A 63 1.05 -16.81 14.24
N ASN A 64 0.35 -17.52 15.13
CA ASN A 64 -1.08 -17.73 15.06
C ASN A 64 -1.85 -16.42 15.30
N ALA A 65 -1.45 -15.63 16.31
CA ALA A 65 -2.06 -14.33 16.60
C ALA A 65 -1.85 -13.35 15.44
N GLU A 66 -0.64 -13.29 14.86
CA GLU A 66 -0.36 -12.50 13.67
C GLU A 66 -1.32 -12.82 12.52
N LYS A 67 -1.50 -14.11 12.22
CA LYS A 67 -2.38 -14.55 11.13
C LYS A 67 -3.86 -14.34 11.40
N GLN A 68 -4.29 -14.44 12.66
CA GLN A 68 -5.70 -14.33 13.01
C GLN A 68 -6.16 -12.88 13.18
N ILE A 69 -5.28 -12.01 13.63
CA ILE A 69 -5.62 -10.64 14.01
C ILE A 69 -5.10 -9.64 13.01
N TRP A 70 -3.79 -9.64 12.74
CA TRP A 70 -3.16 -8.65 11.87
C TRP A 70 -3.42 -8.89 10.38
N ASP A 71 -3.34 -10.15 9.88
CA ASP A 71 -3.52 -10.44 8.45
C ASP A 71 -4.87 -9.95 7.88
N PRO A 72 -6.03 -10.28 8.49
CA PRO A 72 -7.30 -9.84 7.94
C PRO A 72 -7.48 -8.32 8.00
N TRP A 73 -7.01 -7.67 9.06
CA TRP A 73 -7.10 -6.22 9.18
C TRP A 73 -6.19 -5.50 8.19
N LEU A 74 -4.92 -5.88 8.08
CA LEU A 74 -3.99 -5.31 7.12
C LEU A 74 -4.49 -5.49 5.68
N SER A 75 -5.05 -6.66 5.36
CA SER A 75 -5.59 -6.94 4.03
C SER A 75 -6.78 -6.06 3.65
N SER A 76 -7.44 -5.43 4.61
CA SER A 76 -8.52 -4.47 4.40
C SER A 76 -8.06 -3.02 4.23
N GLN A 77 -6.77 -2.73 4.46
CA GLN A 77 -6.25 -1.37 4.42
C GLN A 77 -5.91 -0.92 3.01
N ASP A 78 -6.26 0.32 2.70
CA ASP A 78 -5.91 0.94 1.42
C ASP A 78 -4.38 1.03 1.27
N GLY A 79 -3.89 0.54 0.13
CA GLY A 79 -2.46 0.56 -0.18
C GLY A 79 -1.63 -0.57 0.42
N PHE A 80 -2.23 -1.50 1.16
CA PHE A 80 -1.55 -2.72 1.59
C PHE A 80 -1.20 -3.60 0.38
N LEU A 81 0.04 -4.04 0.28
CA LEU A 81 0.54 -4.88 -0.81
C LEU A 81 0.92 -6.29 -0.37
N GLY A 82 0.94 -6.53 0.93
CA GLY A 82 1.33 -7.81 1.52
C GLY A 82 2.38 -7.65 2.59
N ARG A 83 2.63 -8.73 3.34
CA ARG A 83 3.68 -8.74 4.36
C ARG A 83 4.45 -10.05 4.40
N GLN A 84 5.62 -10.01 5.04
CA GLN A 84 6.48 -11.15 5.26
C GLN A 84 6.83 -11.24 6.73
N LEU A 85 6.77 -12.44 7.28
CA LEU A 85 7.12 -12.75 8.66
C LEU A 85 8.34 -13.66 8.67
N PHE A 86 9.39 -13.24 9.37
CA PHE A 86 10.61 -14.01 9.58
C PHE A 86 10.84 -14.19 11.08
N TRP A 87 11.53 -15.24 11.45
CA TRP A 87 11.93 -15.46 12.83
C TRP A 87 13.37 -15.97 12.88
N ASN A 88 14.18 -15.30 13.68
CA ASN A 88 15.57 -15.65 13.92
C ASN A 88 15.68 -16.49 15.20
N LYS A 89 16.06 -17.77 15.06
CA LYS A 89 16.15 -18.71 16.16
C LYS A 89 17.24 -18.34 17.19
N GLU A 90 18.36 -17.79 16.72
CA GLU A 90 19.52 -17.50 17.60
C GLU A 90 19.25 -16.26 18.46
N LYS A 91 18.51 -15.30 17.91
CA LYS A 91 18.19 -14.03 18.60
C LYS A 91 16.83 -14.06 19.29
N GLU A 92 16.00 -15.06 18.99
CA GLU A 92 14.59 -15.09 19.38
C GLU A 92 13.85 -13.79 18.99
N GLU A 93 14.09 -13.36 17.77
CA GLU A 93 13.54 -12.12 17.20
C GLU A 93 12.70 -12.42 15.95
N ALA A 94 11.54 -11.80 15.87
CA ALA A 94 10.76 -11.72 14.67
C ALA A 94 11.12 -10.46 13.89
N LEU A 95 11.15 -10.58 12.55
CA LEU A 95 11.18 -9.47 11.61
C LEU A 95 9.91 -9.52 10.79
N ILE A 96 9.17 -8.43 10.81
CA ILE A 96 7.95 -8.22 10.03
C ILE A 96 8.25 -7.12 9.01
N LEU A 97 8.00 -7.41 7.74
CA LEU A 97 8.09 -6.44 6.65
C LEU A 97 6.70 -6.26 6.04
N VAL A 98 6.13 -5.07 6.18
CA VAL A 98 4.82 -4.74 5.60
C VAL A 98 5.03 -3.83 4.40
N ASN A 99 4.52 -4.25 3.24
CA ASN A 99 4.69 -3.53 1.99
C ASN A 99 3.49 -2.63 1.73
N TRP A 100 3.73 -1.35 1.50
CA TRP A 100 2.72 -0.33 1.25
C TRP A 100 2.92 0.31 -0.12
N LYS A 101 1.81 0.57 -0.82
CA LYS A 101 1.80 1.25 -2.11
C LYS A 101 2.39 2.65 -2.02
N SER A 102 2.15 3.35 -0.91
CA SER A 102 2.76 4.65 -0.62
C SER A 102 2.79 4.93 0.88
N LYS A 103 3.75 5.76 1.31
CA LYS A 103 3.85 6.25 2.68
C LYS A 103 2.60 7.03 3.09
N LYS A 104 2.00 7.78 2.17
CA LYS A 104 0.77 8.54 2.41
C LYS A 104 -0.40 7.64 2.80
N LEU A 105 -0.63 6.54 2.07
CA LEU A 105 -1.69 5.58 2.39
C LEU A 105 -1.42 4.89 3.74
N TRP A 106 -0.20 4.43 3.97
CA TRP A 106 0.17 3.85 5.26
C TRP A 106 -0.08 4.82 6.42
N LYS A 107 0.44 6.05 6.35
CA LYS A 107 0.32 7.03 7.42
C LYS A 107 -1.09 7.67 7.53
N SER A 108 -1.99 7.39 6.59
CA SER A 108 -3.40 7.81 6.70
C SER A 108 -4.24 6.90 7.61
N ILE A 109 -3.73 5.73 8.00
CA ILE A 109 -4.41 4.82 8.90
C ILE A 109 -4.50 5.46 10.30
N PRO A 110 -5.70 5.62 10.88
CA PRO A 110 -5.84 6.21 12.21
C PRO A 110 -5.15 5.36 13.28
N MET A 111 -4.35 5.98 14.13
CA MET A 111 -3.69 5.28 15.25
C MET A 111 -4.68 4.63 16.21
N SER A 112 -5.91 5.14 16.32
CA SER A 112 -6.97 4.50 17.10
C SER A 112 -7.30 3.11 16.59
N GLU A 113 -7.37 2.92 15.26
CA GLU A 113 -7.63 1.62 14.64
C GLU A 113 -6.45 0.65 14.85
N VAL A 114 -5.22 1.14 14.68
CA VAL A 114 -4.00 0.37 14.97
C VAL A 114 -3.99 -0.11 16.42
N ASN A 115 -4.31 0.79 17.37
CA ASN A 115 -4.35 0.47 18.79
C ASN A 115 -5.44 -0.56 19.13
N GLU A 116 -6.61 -0.50 18.48
CA GLU A 116 -7.68 -1.48 18.67
C GLU A 116 -7.25 -2.87 18.20
N VAL A 117 -6.56 -2.96 17.08
CA VAL A 117 -6.05 -4.24 16.55
C VAL A 117 -4.93 -4.77 17.43
N GLN A 118 -4.01 -3.92 17.86
CA GLN A 118 -2.96 -4.27 18.82
C GLN A 118 -3.55 -4.84 20.11
N GLN A 119 -4.59 -4.20 20.66
CA GLN A 119 -5.24 -4.70 21.86
C GLN A 119 -5.83 -6.09 21.65
N LYS A 120 -6.50 -6.33 20.51
CA LYS A 120 -7.03 -7.66 20.18
C LYS A 120 -5.93 -8.71 20.06
N PHE A 121 -4.80 -8.34 19.43
CA PHE A 121 -3.62 -9.20 19.36
C PHE A 121 -3.08 -9.56 20.74
N GLU A 122 -2.90 -8.58 21.60
CA GLU A 122 -2.40 -8.79 22.95
C GLU A 122 -3.35 -9.69 23.81
N ASP A 123 -4.65 -9.45 23.70
CA ASP A 123 -5.63 -10.25 24.46
C ASP A 123 -5.68 -11.70 23.94
N ASN A 124 -5.52 -11.92 22.64
CA ASN A 124 -5.40 -13.25 22.06
C ASN A 124 -4.15 -13.96 22.57
N VAL A 125 -3.00 -13.30 22.53
CA VAL A 125 -1.71 -13.83 23.01
C VAL A 125 -1.74 -14.13 24.50
N LYS A 126 -2.22 -13.19 25.31
CA LYS A 126 -2.33 -13.38 26.78
C LYS A 126 -3.19 -14.59 27.12
N THR A 127 -4.29 -14.78 26.39
CA THR A 127 -5.17 -15.93 26.56
C THR A 127 -4.49 -17.23 26.13
N ALA A 128 -3.86 -17.25 24.97
CA ALA A 128 -3.22 -18.45 24.41
C ALA A 128 -2.05 -18.95 25.25
N LEU A 129 -1.25 -18.02 25.79
CA LEU A 129 -0.08 -18.31 26.63
C LEU A 129 -0.40 -18.40 28.13
N ASN A 130 -1.62 -18.05 28.53
CA ASN A 130 -2.02 -17.95 29.94
C ASN A 130 -1.10 -17.02 30.77
N VAL A 131 -0.81 -15.85 30.23
CA VAL A 131 0.05 -14.81 30.82
C VAL A 131 -0.72 -13.52 31.07
N SER A 132 -0.25 -12.70 32.00
CA SER A 132 -0.90 -11.42 32.36
C SER A 132 -0.49 -10.26 31.45
N GLN A 133 0.64 -10.38 30.74
CA GLN A 133 1.20 -9.33 29.89
C GLN A 133 1.61 -9.91 28.54
N ASN A 134 1.60 -9.05 27.50
CA ASN A 134 2.13 -9.43 26.20
C ASN A 134 3.65 -9.67 26.31
N PRO A 135 4.15 -10.87 25.98
CA PRO A 135 5.58 -11.18 26.07
C PRO A 135 6.38 -10.66 24.86
N PHE A 136 5.70 -10.19 23.82
CA PHE A 136 6.33 -9.77 22.57
C PHE A 136 6.65 -8.27 22.62
N GLU A 137 7.89 -7.96 22.94
CA GLU A 137 8.40 -6.60 23.03
C GLU A 137 8.75 -6.07 21.64
N LEU A 138 8.24 -4.88 21.28
CA LEU A 138 8.69 -4.17 20.09
C LEU A 138 10.09 -3.63 20.33
N ILE A 139 11.09 -4.13 19.57
CA ILE A 139 12.49 -3.75 19.68
C ILE A 139 12.82 -2.60 18.74
N TYR A 140 12.19 -2.60 17.58
CA TYR A 140 12.46 -1.62 16.52
C TYR A 140 11.23 -1.45 15.62
N GLU A 141 10.99 -0.20 15.22
CA GLU A 141 10.06 0.19 14.17
C GLU A 141 10.77 1.20 13.26
N GLY A 142 10.63 1.01 11.96
CA GLY A 142 11.23 1.89 10.98
C GLY A 142 10.62 1.74 9.59
N GLU A 143 11.20 2.46 8.65
CA GLU A 143 10.81 2.38 7.24
C GLU A 143 12.03 2.14 6.36
N LEU A 144 11.82 1.37 5.29
CA LEU A 144 12.82 1.06 4.29
C LEU A 144 12.36 1.58 2.93
N ASP A 145 13.18 2.41 2.32
CA ASP A 145 12.98 2.89 0.96
C ASP A 145 13.65 1.94 -0.04
N LYS A 146 12.93 1.62 -1.11
CA LYS A 146 13.49 0.82 -2.20
C LYS A 146 14.61 1.60 -2.89
N GLN A 147 15.80 1.06 -2.86
CA GLN A 147 16.92 1.60 -3.63
C GLN A 147 16.85 1.17 -5.10
N LYS A 148 17.28 2.07 -6.00
CA LYS A 148 17.32 1.84 -7.46
C LYS A 148 18.58 1.10 -7.86
#